data_e3d325ce21ff763402d78e57aa4480e5
#
_entry.id   e3d325ce21ff763402d78e57aa4480e5
#
_cell.length_a   1.000
_cell.length_b   1.000
_cell.length_c   1.000
_cell.angle_alpha   90.00
_cell.angle_beta   90.00
_cell.angle_gamma   90.00
#
_symmetry.space_group_name_H-M   'P 1'
#
loop_
_entity.id
_entity.type
_entity.pdbx_description
1 polymer ?
#
loop_
_entity_poly.entity_id
_entity_poly.type
_entity_poly.pdbx_seq_one_letter_code
_entity_poly.pdbx_strand_id
1 'polypeptide(L)'
;NDKSAVGSYLVKGLQKQLAYKQIPLFDETEVIALQKSTDRITGLTVRNAEIGEKTIQAKAVLIAAGGFAQNRDMLAEYAPELLDLKTTNHPGATGDGMKLATAVGGALVDMKKIQIHPTAQQDTDHVYLIGEGVRGEGAILVNRAGQRFVNEMTTRDKVTAAINDLQEDGAKIILDKGIREAYTAIDFYLAVGLVMSGDTLAELADKADLDADNLAKTIAQWNAAQEEGKDTEFGRQTAMERGIVKAPYYAIHIKPAIHYTMGGVKINHLADVLREDGAVIKGLYAAGEVTGGLHGDNRIGGNSIAETVVFGRQAGKQAAKLVL
;
A
#
# COMPACT_ATOMS: atom_id res chain seq x y z
N ASN A 1 -15.13 16.27 -12.85
CA ASN A 1 -14.15 15.25 -12.54
C ASN A 1 -13.38 15.68 -11.29
N ASP A 2 -13.67 15.03 -10.16
CA ASP A 2 -12.90 15.20 -8.93
C ASP A 2 -11.51 14.56 -9.16
N LYS A 3 -10.45 15.37 -9.15
CA LYS A 3 -9.06 14.92 -9.31
C LYS A 3 -8.49 14.28 -8.03
N SER A 4 -9.34 13.95 -7.05
CA SER A 4 -8.90 13.32 -5.80
C SER A 4 -8.39 11.89 -6.04
N ALA A 5 -7.47 11.43 -5.17
CA ALA A 5 -7.02 10.05 -5.15
C ALA A 5 -8.21 9.09 -4.96
N VAL A 6 -8.18 7.94 -5.63
CA VAL A 6 -9.26 6.94 -5.61
C VAL A 6 -9.73 6.60 -4.20
N GLY A 7 -8.80 6.42 -3.24
CA GLY A 7 -9.15 6.15 -1.85
C GLY A 7 -9.97 7.26 -1.20
N SER A 8 -9.57 8.52 -1.38
CA SER A 8 -10.31 9.67 -0.86
C SER A 8 -11.73 9.76 -1.46
N TYR A 9 -11.87 9.52 -2.76
CA TYR A 9 -13.16 9.50 -3.45
C TYR A 9 -14.09 8.42 -2.88
N LEU A 10 -13.57 7.19 -2.72
CA LEU A 10 -14.32 6.06 -2.18
C LEU A 10 -14.77 6.31 -0.74
N VAL A 11 -13.85 6.74 0.13
CA VAL A 11 -14.15 7.00 1.56
C VAL A 11 -15.21 8.09 1.69
N LYS A 12 -15.07 9.23 1.00
CA LYS A 12 -16.08 10.30 1.00
C LYS A 12 -17.44 9.81 0.49
N GLY A 13 -17.44 8.96 -0.55
CA GLY A 13 -18.67 8.36 -1.08
C GLY A 13 -19.35 7.45 -0.06
N LEU A 14 -18.58 6.59 0.62
CA LEU A 14 -19.10 5.70 1.65
C LEU A 14 -19.60 6.45 2.89
N GLN A 15 -18.88 7.49 3.35
CA GLN A 15 -19.34 8.35 4.45
C GLN A 15 -20.70 9.01 4.16
N LYS A 16 -20.88 9.51 2.91
CA LYS A 16 -22.18 10.06 2.49
C LYS A 16 -23.28 8.99 2.53
N GLN A 17 -22.98 7.73 2.17
CA GLN A 17 -23.94 6.63 2.25
C GLN A 17 -24.26 6.24 3.70
N LEU A 18 -23.30 6.24 4.62
CA LEU A 18 -23.54 6.03 6.05
C LEU A 18 -24.51 7.07 6.58
N ALA A 19 -24.26 8.35 6.30
CA ALA A 19 -25.13 9.45 6.72
C ALA A 19 -26.55 9.34 6.13
N TYR A 20 -26.65 9.06 4.82
CA TYR A 20 -27.94 8.87 4.14
C TYR A 20 -28.77 7.73 4.72
N LYS A 21 -28.10 6.63 5.09
CA LYS A 21 -28.74 5.45 5.69
C LYS A 21 -28.88 5.54 7.21
N GLN A 22 -28.49 6.66 7.81
CA GLN A 22 -28.52 6.87 9.27
C GLN A 22 -27.77 5.78 10.04
N ILE A 23 -26.67 5.27 9.48
CA ILE A 23 -25.79 4.34 10.17
C ILE A 23 -24.84 5.17 11.05
N PRO A 24 -24.84 4.99 12.37
CA PRO A 24 -24.02 5.78 13.27
C PRO A 24 -22.52 5.48 13.06
N LEU A 25 -21.72 6.55 13.11
CA LEU A 25 -20.27 6.49 13.13
C LEU A 25 -19.81 7.07 14.46
N PHE A 26 -19.02 6.32 15.21
CA PHE A 26 -18.43 6.72 16.49
C PHE A 26 -16.91 6.85 16.28
N ASP A 27 -16.45 8.07 16.10
CA ASP A 27 -15.05 8.41 16.13
C ASP A 27 -14.51 8.50 17.57
N GLU A 28 -13.20 8.61 17.76
CA GLU A 28 -12.55 8.64 19.07
C GLU A 28 -12.98 7.52 20.02
N THR A 29 -13.43 6.40 19.46
CA THR A 29 -13.99 5.26 20.20
C THR A 29 -13.18 3.99 19.93
N GLU A 30 -12.33 3.62 20.88
CA GLU A 30 -11.47 2.44 20.80
C GLU A 30 -12.27 1.17 21.15
N VAL A 31 -12.16 0.14 20.32
CA VAL A 31 -12.62 -1.20 20.67
C VAL A 31 -11.52 -1.91 21.45
N ILE A 32 -11.76 -2.21 22.73
CA ILE A 32 -10.76 -2.79 23.63
C ILE A 32 -10.95 -4.29 23.88
N ALA A 33 -12.12 -4.86 23.61
CA ALA A 33 -12.37 -6.30 23.73
C ALA A 33 -13.56 -6.74 22.88
N LEU A 34 -13.53 -8.00 22.43
CA LEU A 34 -14.71 -8.69 21.91
C LEU A 34 -15.36 -9.50 23.02
N GLN A 35 -16.69 -9.46 23.09
CA GLN A 35 -17.49 -10.24 24.04
C GLN A 35 -17.87 -11.58 23.42
N LYS A 36 -17.56 -12.68 24.11
CA LYS A 36 -17.81 -14.03 23.61
C LYS A 36 -18.57 -14.85 24.66
N SER A 37 -19.59 -15.58 24.23
CA SER A 37 -20.27 -16.58 25.03
C SER A 37 -20.17 -17.93 24.32
N THR A 38 -19.51 -18.91 24.96
CA THR A 38 -19.19 -20.22 24.40
C THR A 38 -18.39 -20.10 23.10
N ASP A 39 -19.01 -20.27 21.92
CA ASP A 39 -18.40 -20.26 20.59
C ASP A 39 -18.87 -19.09 19.70
N ARG A 40 -19.62 -18.15 20.28
CA ARG A 40 -20.26 -17.04 19.55
C ARG A 40 -19.85 -15.68 20.11
N ILE A 41 -19.61 -14.71 19.23
CA ILE A 41 -19.49 -13.29 19.60
C ILE A 41 -20.87 -12.74 19.93
N THR A 42 -20.96 -12.01 21.04
CA THR A 42 -22.20 -11.42 21.56
C THR A 42 -22.13 -9.89 21.62
N GLY A 43 -20.99 -9.31 21.33
CA GLY A 43 -20.78 -7.86 21.36
C GLY A 43 -19.30 -7.48 21.46
N LEU A 44 -19.07 -6.27 21.88
CA LEU A 44 -17.74 -5.70 22.08
C LEU A 44 -17.73 -4.68 23.23
N THR A 45 -16.57 -4.42 23.79
CA THR A 45 -16.36 -3.32 24.74
C THR A 45 -15.59 -2.21 24.06
N VAL A 46 -16.09 -1.00 24.22
CA VAL A 46 -15.46 0.22 23.72
C VAL A 46 -15.01 1.09 24.87
N ARG A 47 -13.97 1.91 24.59
CA ARG A 47 -13.50 2.99 25.44
C ARG A 47 -13.58 4.30 24.69
N ASN A 48 -14.17 5.30 25.30
CA ASN A 48 -14.24 6.66 24.80
C ASN A 48 -14.01 7.63 25.95
N ALA A 49 -13.37 8.77 25.71
CA ALA A 49 -12.98 9.71 26.77
C ALA A 49 -14.19 10.31 27.52
N GLU A 50 -15.32 10.49 26.83
CA GLU A 50 -16.53 11.12 27.37
C GLU A 50 -17.39 10.16 28.18
N ILE A 51 -17.54 8.91 27.69
CA ILE A 51 -18.48 7.92 28.26
C ILE A 51 -17.79 6.80 29.04
N GLY A 52 -16.47 6.77 29.07
CA GLY A 52 -15.67 5.70 29.67
C GLY A 52 -15.80 4.37 28.91
N GLU A 53 -15.71 3.26 29.64
CA GLU A 53 -15.87 1.93 29.05
C GLU A 53 -17.35 1.52 28.99
N LYS A 54 -17.78 1.03 27.84
CA LYS A 54 -19.15 0.56 27.59
C LYS A 54 -19.14 -0.75 26.83
N THR A 55 -20.04 -1.65 27.19
CA THR A 55 -20.31 -2.87 26.40
C THR A 55 -21.46 -2.64 25.45
N ILE A 56 -21.22 -2.95 24.17
CA ILE A 56 -22.21 -2.90 23.10
C ILE A 56 -22.59 -4.34 22.75
N GLN A 57 -23.88 -4.68 22.88
CA GLN A 57 -24.40 -5.98 22.46
C GLN A 57 -24.57 -5.99 20.94
N ALA A 58 -24.07 -7.04 20.28
CA ALA A 58 -24.17 -7.20 18.84
C ALA A 58 -24.34 -8.68 18.46
N LYS A 59 -25.20 -8.97 17.50
CA LYS A 59 -25.37 -10.33 16.95
C LYS A 59 -24.21 -10.71 16.02
N ALA A 60 -23.56 -9.70 15.41
CA ALA A 60 -22.41 -9.86 14.52
C ALA A 60 -21.42 -8.69 14.70
N VAL A 61 -20.12 -8.99 14.60
CA VAL A 61 -19.05 -8.00 14.59
C VAL A 61 -18.18 -8.23 13.36
N LEU A 62 -17.89 -7.18 12.62
CA LEU A 62 -16.94 -7.17 11.49
C LEU A 62 -15.70 -6.39 11.89
N ILE A 63 -14.53 -7.04 11.87
CA ILE A 63 -13.23 -6.41 12.04
C ILE A 63 -12.74 -5.91 10.68
N ALA A 64 -12.47 -4.60 10.57
CA ALA A 64 -11.94 -3.94 9.38
C ALA A 64 -10.87 -2.91 9.77
N ALA A 65 -9.98 -3.28 10.71
CA ALA A 65 -9.07 -2.37 11.40
C ALA A 65 -7.70 -2.19 10.71
N GLY A 66 -7.53 -2.69 9.49
CA GLY A 66 -6.28 -2.57 8.73
C GLY A 66 -5.18 -3.52 9.20
N GLY A 67 -3.97 -3.32 8.64
CA GLY A 67 -2.79 -4.15 8.91
C GLY A 67 -1.99 -3.73 10.14
N PHE A 68 -0.72 -4.17 10.20
CA PHE A 68 0.17 -3.93 11.34
C PHE A 68 1.51 -3.26 10.99
N ALA A 69 1.61 -2.61 9.83
CA ALA A 69 2.86 -2.05 9.32
C ALA A 69 3.45 -0.88 10.16
N GLN A 70 2.72 -0.35 11.14
CA GLN A 70 3.17 0.64 12.12
C GLN A 70 3.47 0.03 13.50
N ASN A 71 3.22 -1.27 13.68
CA ASN A 71 3.46 -1.94 14.96
C ASN A 71 4.85 -2.55 14.99
N ARG A 72 5.81 -1.86 15.62
CA ARG A 72 7.21 -2.30 15.70
C ARG A 72 7.39 -3.62 16.43
N ASP A 73 6.56 -3.92 17.45
CA ASP A 73 6.65 -5.18 18.18
C ASP A 73 6.21 -6.36 17.28
N MET A 74 5.13 -6.20 16.52
CA MET A 74 4.71 -7.21 15.55
C MET A 74 5.72 -7.34 14.40
N LEU A 75 6.30 -6.24 13.91
CA LEU A 75 7.37 -6.30 12.92
C LEU A 75 8.60 -7.04 13.48
N ALA A 76 8.99 -6.78 14.73
CA ALA A 76 10.10 -7.48 15.39
C ALA A 76 9.83 -8.99 15.54
N GLU A 77 8.58 -9.38 15.78
CA GLU A 77 8.17 -10.78 15.90
C GLU A 77 8.14 -11.51 14.55
N TYR A 78 7.57 -10.89 13.52
CA TYR A 78 7.27 -11.58 12.26
C TYR A 78 8.25 -11.30 11.12
N ALA A 79 8.91 -10.14 11.11
CA ALA A 79 9.84 -9.70 10.07
C ALA A 79 10.91 -8.75 10.62
N PRO A 80 11.79 -9.21 11.54
CA PRO A 80 12.79 -8.38 12.19
C PRO A 80 13.76 -7.70 11.21
N GLU A 81 13.97 -8.28 10.03
CA GLU A 81 14.78 -7.72 8.95
C GLU A 81 14.22 -6.43 8.35
N LEU A 82 12.95 -6.11 8.60
CA LEU A 82 12.29 -4.93 8.07
C LEU A 82 12.23 -3.75 9.07
N LEU A 83 12.76 -3.91 10.27
CA LEU A 83 12.66 -2.90 11.33
C LEU A 83 13.30 -1.55 10.99
N ASP A 84 14.31 -1.53 10.12
CA ASP A 84 14.98 -0.31 9.70
C ASP A 84 14.25 0.42 8.57
N LEU A 85 13.27 -0.23 7.94
CA LEU A 85 12.49 0.39 6.88
C LEU A 85 11.40 1.32 7.45
N LYS A 86 11.22 2.46 6.79
CA LYS A 86 10.04 3.29 6.99
C LYS A 86 8.80 2.64 6.35
N THR A 87 7.61 3.13 6.67
CA THR A 87 6.35 2.62 6.11
C THR A 87 5.53 3.72 5.47
N THR A 88 4.83 3.39 4.39
CA THR A 88 3.85 4.26 3.73
C THR A 88 2.49 4.25 4.42
N ASN A 89 2.32 3.45 5.48
CA ASN A 89 1.06 3.30 6.18
C ASN A 89 0.80 4.46 7.14
N HIS A 90 -0.49 4.76 7.36
CA HIS A 90 -0.92 5.71 8.37
C HIS A 90 -0.66 5.17 9.81
N PRO A 91 -0.57 6.05 10.82
CA PRO A 91 -0.22 5.64 12.19
C PRO A 91 -1.15 4.59 12.83
N GLY A 92 -2.39 4.48 12.36
CA GLY A 92 -3.36 3.51 12.86
C GLY A 92 -3.21 2.08 12.34
N ALA A 93 -2.20 1.76 11.52
CA ALA A 93 -1.92 0.39 11.08
C ALA A 93 -1.16 -0.39 12.19
N THR A 94 -1.82 -0.62 13.32
CA THR A 94 -1.23 -1.09 14.59
C THR A 94 -1.50 -2.56 14.90
N GLY A 95 -2.29 -3.27 14.04
CA GLY A 95 -2.60 -4.68 14.23
C GLY A 95 -3.66 -4.95 15.32
N ASP A 96 -4.36 -3.95 15.79
CA ASP A 96 -5.31 -4.09 16.90
C ASP A 96 -6.44 -5.06 16.59
N GLY A 97 -6.95 -5.06 15.33
CA GLY A 97 -7.96 -6.02 14.90
C GLY A 97 -7.50 -7.47 14.99
N MET A 98 -6.22 -7.74 14.73
CA MET A 98 -5.61 -9.07 14.86
C MET A 98 -5.54 -9.49 16.33
N LYS A 99 -5.12 -8.58 17.22
CA LYS A 99 -5.10 -8.81 18.67
C LYS A 99 -6.51 -9.11 19.21
N LEU A 100 -7.51 -8.36 18.77
CA LEU A 100 -8.92 -8.61 19.15
C LEU A 100 -9.41 -9.97 18.67
N ALA A 101 -9.09 -10.36 17.44
CA ALA A 101 -9.49 -11.66 16.90
C ALA A 101 -8.81 -12.82 17.63
N THR A 102 -7.51 -12.74 17.89
CA THR A 102 -6.77 -13.79 18.61
C THR A 102 -7.20 -13.94 20.06
N ALA A 103 -7.57 -12.86 20.75
CA ALA A 103 -8.09 -12.90 22.10
C ALA A 103 -9.37 -13.75 22.26
N VAL A 104 -10.14 -13.95 21.19
CA VAL A 104 -11.32 -14.80 21.17
C VAL A 104 -11.12 -16.15 20.48
N GLY A 105 -9.86 -16.46 20.11
CA GLY A 105 -9.45 -17.73 19.49
C GLY A 105 -9.40 -17.71 17.97
N GLY A 106 -9.39 -16.53 17.33
CA GLY A 106 -9.13 -16.38 15.90
C GLY A 106 -7.69 -16.75 15.53
N ALA A 107 -7.51 -17.48 14.44
CA ALA A 107 -6.20 -17.84 13.92
C ALA A 107 -5.61 -16.71 13.07
N LEU A 108 -4.28 -16.63 13.04
CA LEU A 108 -3.53 -15.78 12.12
C LEU A 108 -2.88 -16.64 11.05
N VAL A 109 -2.68 -16.07 9.86
CA VAL A 109 -2.02 -16.73 8.74
C VAL A 109 -1.11 -15.74 8.00
N ASP A 110 -0.02 -16.25 7.43
CA ASP A 110 0.90 -15.52 6.56
C ASP A 110 1.57 -14.28 7.21
N MET A 111 1.69 -14.21 8.54
CA MET A 111 2.17 -13.04 9.29
C MET A 111 3.56 -12.54 8.87
N LYS A 112 4.42 -13.43 8.35
CA LYS A 112 5.75 -13.07 7.84
C LYS A 112 5.73 -12.46 6.44
N LYS A 113 4.57 -12.48 5.77
CA LYS A 113 4.43 -11.96 4.40
C LYS A 113 4.09 -10.47 4.46
N ILE A 114 5.12 -9.65 4.28
CA ILE A 114 5.00 -8.19 4.27
C ILE A 114 5.52 -7.67 2.94
N GLN A 115 4.69 -6.90 2.24
CA GLN A 115 5.06 -6.32 0.97
C GLN A 115 5.80 -5.01 1.16
N ILE A 116 6.96 -4.90 0.51
CA ILE A 116 7.72 -3.66 0.38
C ILE A 116 7.34 -3.00 -0.94
N HIS A 117 7.10 -1.69 -0.92
CA HIS A 117 6.97 -0.90 -2.14
C HIS A 117 8.34 -0.31 -2.49
N PRO A 118 8.85 -0.53 -3.72
CA PRO A 118 10.20 -0.10 -4.08
C PRO A 118 10.35 1.42 -4.19
N THR A 119 9.26 2.14 -4.46
CA THR A 119 9.30 3.56 -4.79
C THR A 119 8.50 4.40 -3.77
N ALA A 120 9.12 4.67 -2.63
CA ALA A 120 8.61 5.62 -1.63
C ALA A 120 9.59 6.79 -1.47
N GLN A 121 9.10 8.02 -1.55
CA GLN A 121 9.88 9.22 -1.27
C GLN A 121 9.93 9.41 0.25
N GLN A 122 11.13 9.60 0.83
CA GLN A 122 11.37 9.55 2.27
C GLN A 122 12.22 10.72 2.79
N ASP A 123 12.41 11.77 1.99
CA ASP A 123 13.25 12.93 2.34
C ASP A 123 12.52 13.95 3.23
N THR A 124 11.26 13.68 3.56
CA THR A 124 10.43 14.46 4.48
C THR A 124 10.04 13.61 5.70
N ASP A 125 9.40 14.24 6.69
CA ASP A 125 8.84 13.52 7.86
C ASP A 125 7.73 12.54 7.45
N HIS A 126 7.04 12.82 6.35
CA HIS A 126 6.03 11.93 5.78
C HIS A 126 6.62 11.05 4.67
N VAL A 127 6.27 9.78 4.68
CA VAL A 127 6.66 8.83 3.62
C VAL A 127 5.59 8.84 2.52
N TYR A 128 5.96 9.35 1.35
CA TYR A 128 5.04 9.43 0.22
C TYR A 128 5.22 8.24 -0.72
N LEU A 129 4.13 7.56 -1.00
CA LEU A 129 4.11 6.52 -2.05
C LEU A 129 4.21 7.18 -3.43
N ILE A 130 5.24 6.83 -4.20
CA ILE A 130 5.30 7.15 -5.62
C ILE A 130 4.71 5.97 -6.40
N GLY A 131 3.51 6.17 -6.92
CA GLY A 131 2.71 5.11 -7.52
C GLY A 131 3.36 4.46 -8.75
N GLU A 132 3.06 3.19 -8.97
CA GLU A 132 3.54 2.42 -10.13
C GLU A 132 3.17 3.05 -11.47
N GLY A 133 2.10 3.84 -11.53
CA GLY A 133 1.68 4.54 -12.75
C GLY A 133 2.75 5.46 -13.33
N VAL A 134 3.66 6.03 -12.53
CA VAL A 134 4.78 6.83 -13.02
C VAL A 134 5.66 5.98 -13.94
N ARG A 135 6.03 4.76 -13.49
CA ARG A 135 6.81 3.81 -14.29
C ARG A 135 5.98 3.22 -15.43
N GLY A 136 4.68 3.03 -15.18
CA GLY A 136 3.69 2.57 -16.17
C GLY A 136 3.51 3.52 -17.35
N GLU A 137 3.84 4.81 -17.22
CA GLU A 137 3.79 5.79 -18.30
C GLU A 137 5.14 6.01 -19.00
N GLY A 138 6.18 5.23 -18.67
CA GLY A 138 7.47 5.27 -19.38
C GLY A 138 8.66 5.77 -18.54
N ALA A 139 8.48 6.15 -17.27
CA ALA A 139 9.59 6.54 -16.41
C ALA A 139 10.56 5.37 -16.17
N ILE A 140 11.83 5.68 -15.97
CA ILE A 140 12.92 4.72 -15.69
C ILE A 140 13.49 4.92 -14.29
N LEU A 141 14.18 3.89 -13.78
CA LEU A 141 14.93 3.96 -12.54
C LEU A 141 16.44 4.03 -12.84
N VAL A 142 17.12 4.97 -12.19
CA VAL A 142 18.58 5.09 -12.30
C VAL A 142 19.24 5.11 -10.92
N ASN A 143 20.45 4.56 -10.86
CA ASN A 143 21.36 4.63 -9.74
C ASN A 143 22.06 6.02 -9.67
N ARG A 144 22.91 6.26 -8.69
CA ARG A 144 23.66 7.51 -8.54
C ARG A 144 24.59 7.80 -9.73
N ALA A 145 25.07 6.78 -10.41
CA ALA A 145 25.85 6.94 -11.64
C ALA A 145 24.99 7.33 -12.87
N GLY A 146 23.69 7.53 -12.73
CA GLY A 146 22.78 7.89 -13.83
C GLY A 146 22.47 6.71 -14.78
N GLN A 147 22.67 5.47 -14.36
CA GLN A 147 22.49 4.27 -15.15
C GLN A 147 21.26 3.47 -14.70
N ARG A 148 20.50 2.91 -15.66
CA ARG A 148 19.46 1.92 -15.36
C ARG A 148 20.09 0.68 -14.74
N PHE A 149 19.35 -0.04 -13.92
CA PHE A 149 19.83 -1.22 -13.21
C PHE A 149 18.78 -2.34 -13.09
N VAL A 150 17.56 -2.12 -13.57
CA VAL A 150 16.46 -3.09 -13.45
C VAL A 150 15.38 -2.87 -14.51
N ASN A 151 14.62 -3.91 -14.82
CA ASN A 151 13.33 -3.75 -15.49
C ASN A 151 12.32 -3.14 -14.49
N GLU A 152 11.93 -1.92 -14.71
CA GLU A 152 11.07 -1.13 -13.82
C GLU A 152 9.65 -1.69 -13.69
N MET A 153 9.23 -2.54 -14.63
CA MET A 153 7.88 -3.12 -14.68
C MET A 153 7.83 -4.56 -14.15
N THR A 154 8.95 -5.08 -13.62
CA THR A 154 8.93 -6.36 -12.91
C THR A 154 8.23 -6.23 -11.54
N THR A 155 8.11 -7.34 -10.80
CA THR A 155 7.40 -7.38 -9.51
C THR A 155 8.09 -6.52 -8.43
N ARG A 156 7.32 -6.04 -7.45
CA ARG A 156 7.80 -5.13 -6.39
C ARG A 156 9.00 -5.67 -5.63
N ASP A 157 8.99 -6.96 -5.30
CA ASP A 157 10.07 -7.67 -4.63
C ASP A 157 11.38 -7.61 -5.43
N LYS A 158 11.31 -7.84 -6.74
CA LYS A 158 12.49 -7.80 -7.63
C LYS A 158 13.05 -6.38 -7.78
N VAL A 159 12.18 -5.39 -7.94
CA VAL A 159 12.64 -3.98 -8.00
C VAL A 159 13.24 -3.55 -6.66
N THR A 160 12.63 -3.96 -5.54
CA THR A 160 13.16 -3.71 -4.19
C THR A 160 14.54 -4.33 -4.01
N ALA A 161 14.71 -5.59 -4.38
CA ALA A 161 16.00 -6.28 -4.31
C ALA A 161 17.06 -5.55 -5.14
N ALA A 162 16.74 -5.16 -6.38
CA ALA A 162 17.68 -4.44 -7.25
C ALA A 162 18.08 -3.07 -6.67
N ILE A 163 17.17 -2.34 -5.99
CA ILE A 163 17.52 -1.08 -5.31
C ILE A 163 18.44 -1.36 -4.11
N ASN A 164 18.15 -2.38 -3.32
CA ASN A 164 18.98 -2.74 -2.16
C ASN A 164 20.39 -3.21 -2.59
N ASP A 165 20.50 -3.89 -3.72
CA ASP A 165 21.78 -4.39 -4.27
C ASP A 165 22.69 -3.26 -4.72
N LEU A 166 22.17 -2.03 -4.98
CA LEU A 166 23.00 -0.86 -5.30
C LEU A 166 23.91 -0.45 -4.14
N GLN A 167 23.55 -0.77 -2.90
CA GLN A 167 24.24 -0.30 -1.67
C GLN A 167 24.35 1.23 -1.61
N GLU A 168 23.37 1.92 -2.20
CA GLU A 168 23.26 3.39 -2.26
C GLU A 168 22.08 3.88 -1.39
N ASP A 169 21.97 5.18 -1.21
CA ASP A 169 20.83 5.80 -0.51
C ASP A 169 19.57 5.86 -1.40
N GLY A 170 19.13 4.70 -1.89
CA GLY A 170 17.99 4.57 -2.78
C GLY A 170 18.34 4.73 -4.26
N ALA A 171 17.37 5.18 -5.06
CA ALA A 171 17.50 5.39 -6.50
C ALA A 171 16.71 6.64 -6.94
N LYS A 172 16.78 6.99 -8.21
CA LYS A 172 15.99 8.10 -8.78
C LYS A 172 15.02 7.57 -9.85
N ILE A 173 13.77 8.02 -9.80
CA ILE A 173 12.85 7.89 -10.94
C ILE A 173 13.11 9.06 -11.86
N ILE A 174 13.34 8.81 -13.14
CA ILE A 174 13.54 9.84 -14.18
C ILE A 174 12.33 9.81 -15.11
N LEU A 175 11.79 10.99 -15.39
CA LEU A 175 10.65 11.21 -16.27
C LEU A 175 10.73 12.59 -16.93
N ASP A 176 9.85 12.82 -17.88
CA ASP A 176 9.77 14.08 -18.61
C ASP A 176 8.37 14.72 -18.55
N LYS A 177 8.22 15.86 -19.21
CA LYS A 177 6.93 16.56 -19.33
C LYS A 177 5.85 15.70 -19.98
N GLY A 178 6.20 14.85 -20.96
CA GLY A 178 5.23 13.99 -21.67
C GLY A 178 4.62 12.94 -20.72
N ILE A 179 5.46 12.32 -19.90
CA ILE A 179 5.03 11.36 -18.86
C ILE A 179 4.19 12.07 -17.80
N ARG A 180 4.59 13.27 -17.35
CA ARG A 180 3.82 14.07 -16.40
C ARG A 180 2.43 14.41 -16.94
N GLU A 181 2.32 14.82 -18.21
CA GLU A 181 1.05 15.15 -18.84
C GLU A 181 0.13 13.92 -18.96
N ALA A 182 0.69 12.72 -19.10
CA ALA A 182 -0.04 11.46 -19.14
C ALA A 182 -0.50 10.97 -17.75
N TYR A 183 0.30 11.22 -16.71
CA TYR A 183 0.01 10.77 -15.34
C TYR A 183 -0.06 11.94 -14.36
N THR A 184 -1.24 12.54 -14.25
CA THR A 184 -1.47 13.78 -13.49
C THR A 184 -1.22 13.69 -11.97
N ALA A 185 -1.05 12.48 -11.41
CA ALA A 185 -0.63 12.32 -10.01
C ALA A 185 0.74 12.96 -9.74
N ILE A 186 1.58 13.12 -10.77
CA ILE A 186 2.89 13.79 -10.66
C ILE A 186 2.72 15.27 -10.26
N ASP A 187 1.61 15.91 -10.63
CA ASP A 187 1.32 17.30 -10.23
C ASP A 187 1.17 17.43 -8.71
N PHE A 188 0.62 16.41 -8.04
CA PHE A 188 0.59 16.36 -6.59
C PHE A 188 2.00 16.24 -6.00
N TYR A 189 2.85 15.37 -6.54
CA TYR A 189 4.23 15.22 -6.06
C TYR A 189 5.05 16.50 -6.24
N LEU A 190 4.82 17.23 -7.34
CA LEU A 190 5.41 18.57 -7.56
C LEU A 190 4.91 19.58 -6.53
N ALA A 191 3.60 19.63 -6.31
CA ALA A 191 2.97 20.60 -5.40
C ALA A 191 3.45 20.44 -3.94
N VAL A 192 3.81 19.21 -3.52
CA VAL A 192 4.32 18.93 -2.18
C VAL A 192 5.86 18.87 -2.11
N GLY A 193 6.55 19.27 -3.19
CA GLY A 193 8.00 19.45 -3.19
C GLY A 193 8.84 18.18 -3.27
N LEU A 194 8.31 17.07 -3.78
CA LEU A 194 9.02 15.78 -3.85
C LEU A 194 9.83 15.62 -5.16
N VAL A 195 9.71 16.55 -6.10
CA VAL A 195 10.21 16.40 -7.47
C VAL A 195 11.25 17.47 -7.77
N MET A 196 12.43 17.07 -8.17
CA MET A 196 13.46 17.92 -8.77
C MET A 196 13.15 18.11 -10.25
N SER A 197 13.46 19.29 -10.80
CA SER A 197 13.23 19.57 -12.22
C SER A 197 14.41 20.32 -12.84
N GLY A 198 14.66 20.06 -14.13
CA GLY A 198 15.66 20.75 -14.94
C GLY A 198 15.15 20.94 -16.37
N ASP A 199 15.49 22.08 -16.99
CA ASP A 199 15.16 22.34 -18.39
C ASP A 199 16.07 21.55 -19.34
N THR A 200 17.20 21.08 -18.82
CA THR A 200 18.12 20.17 -19.51
C THR A 200 18.43 18.96 -18.64
N LEU A 201 18.92 17.85 -19.24
CA LEU A 201 19.37 16.68 -18.50
C LEU A 201 20.58 16.98 -17.61
N ALA A 202 21.48 17.89 -18.05
CA ALA A 202 22.62 18.29 -17.25
C ALA A 202 22.18 19.07 -15.98
N GLU A 203 21.22 20.00 -16.11
CA GLU A 203 20.66 20.70 -14.97
C GLU A 203 19.93 19.76 -14.00
N LEU A 204 19.18 18.79 -14.54
CA LEU A 204 18.51 17.79 -13.71
C LEU A 204 19.53 16.92 -12.96
N ALA A 205 20.58 16.48 -13.66
CA ALA A 205 21.63 15.64 -13.08
C ALA A 205 22.34 16.35 -11.92
N ASP A 206 22.70 17.62 -12.09
CA ASP A 206 23.30 18.44 -11.03
C ASP A 206 22.41 18.51 -9.79
N LYS A 207 21.10 18.84 -9.97
CA LYS A 207 20.14 18.92 -8.87
C LYS A 207 19.85 17.57 -8.20
N ALA A 208 19.93 16.48 -8.95
CA ALA A 208 19.61 15.13 -8.47
C ALA A 208 20.84 14.34 -7.97
N ASP A 209 22.03 14.95 -7.96
CA ASP A 209 23.32 14.31 -7.63
C ASP A 209 23.56 13.06 -8.49
N LEU A 210 23.46 13.23 -9.81
CA LEU A 210 23.67 12.18 -10.83
C LEU A 210 24.84 12.55 -11.77
N ASP A 211 25.46 11.54 -12.35
CA ASP A 211 26.42 11.73 -13.45
C ASP A 211 25.66 12.15 -14.73
N ALA A 212 25.92 13.36 -15.21
CA ALA A 212 25.19 13.96 -16.33
C ALA A 212 25.45 13.25 -17.67
N ASP A 213 26.69 12.82 -17.92
CA ASP A 213 27.08 12.15 -19.17
C ASP A 213 26.46 10.75 -19.25
N ASN A 214 26.47 10.01 -18.14
CA ASN A 214 25.83 8.70 -18.06
C ASN A 214 24.30 8.83 -18.14
N LEU A 215 23.70 9.81 -17.45
CA LEU A 215 22.26 10.04 -17.54
C LEU A 215 21.82 10.31 -18.98
N ALA A 216 22.55 11.16 -19.70
CA ALA A 216 22.26 11.46 -21.11
C ALA A 216 22.36 10.20 -21.99
N LYS A 217 23.40 9.36 -21.81
CA LYS A 217 23.55 8.08 -22.50
C LYS A 217 22.40 7.12 -22.16
N THR A 218 22.07 6.98 -20.89
CA THR A 218 20.98 6.11 -20.41
C THR A 218 19.65 6.50 -21.04
N ILE A 219 19.33 7.80 -21.08
CA ILE A 219 18.09 8.29 -21.70
C ILE A 219 18.10 8.06 -23.22
N ALA A 220 19.22 8.27 -23.89
CA ALA A 220 19.33 7.99 -25.33
C ALA A 220 19.12 6.49 -25.62
N GLN A 221 19.71 5.59 -24.83
CA GLN A 221 19.52 4.14 -24.94
C GLN A 221 18.06 3.73 -24.67
N TRP A 222 17.43 4.28 -23.61
CA TRP A 222 16.03 4.04 -23.32
C TRP A 222 15.11 4.49 -24.45
N ASN A 223 15.33 5.69 -25.00
CA ASN A 223 14.52 6.21 -26.10
C ASN A 223 14.66 5.36 -27.36
N ALA A 224 15.86 4.90 -27.69
CA ALA A 224 16.08 3.96 -28.80
C ALA A 224 15.35 2.62 -28.57
N ALA A 225 15.45 2.05 -27.37
CA ALA A 225 14.73 0.82 -27.01
C ALA A 225 13.20 0.99 -27.10
N GLN A 226 12.70 2.16 -26.71
CA GLN A 226 11.28 2.51 -26.80
C GLN A 226 10.82 2.63 -28.26
N GLU A 227 11.60 3.29 -29.14
CA GLU A 227 11.31 3.41 -30.57
C GLU A 227 11.33 2.05 -31.28
N GLU A 228 12.28 1.17 -30.91
CA GLU A 228 12.35 -0.20 -31.42
C GLU A 228 11.26 -1.13 -30.83
N GLY A 229 10.60 -0.71 -29.75
CA GLY A 229 9.63 -1.53 -29.01
C GLY A 229 10.31 -2.73 -28.29
N LYS A 230 11.63 -2.66 -28.03
CA LYS A 230 12.41 -3.76 -27.47
C LYS A 230 13.51 -3.26 -26.53
N ASP A 231 13.38 -3.53 -25.26
CA ASP A 231 14.45 -3.31 -24.28
C ASP A 231 15.33 -4.56 -24.18
N THR A 232 16.53 -4.51 -24.79
CA THR A 232 17.48 -5.61 -24.78
C THR A 232 18.35 -5.64 -23.52
N GLU A 233 18.39 -4.57 -22.74
CA GLU A 233 19.25 -4.45 -21.57
C GLU A 233 18.61 -5.11 -20.34
N PHE A 234 17.35 -4.79 -20.04
CA PHE A 234 16.64 -5.33 -18.87
C PHE A 234 15.37 -6.11 -19.24
N GLY A 235 15.02 -6.21 -20.51
CA GLY A 235 13.90 -7.01 -21.00
C GLY A 235 12.53 -6.45 -20.63
N ARG A 236 12.40 -5.12 -20.49
CA ARG A 236 11.11 -4.48 -20.29
C ARG A 236 10.24 -4.63 -21.53
N GLN A 237 8.99 -5.11 -21.36
CA GLN A 237 8.06 -5.44 -22.46
C GLN A 237 6.78 -4.60 -22.43
N THR A 238 6.54 -3.85 -21.37
CA THR A 238 5.33 -3.04 -21.17
C THR A 238 5.69 -1.64 -20.71
N ALA A 239 4.75 -0.70 -20.85
CA ALA A 239 4.97 0.69 -20.49
C ALA A 239 6.16 1.32 -21.25
N MET A 240 6.24 1.02 -22.55
CA MET A 240 7.21 1.52 -23.52
C MET A 240 6.55 2.41 -24.59
N GLU A 241 5.39 2.97 -24.28
CA GLU A 241 4.65 3.83 -25.21
C GLU A 241 5.23 5.24 -25.32
N ARG A 242 6.07 5.63 -24.33
CA ARG A 242 6.70 6.97 -24.26
C ARG A 242 8.16 6.89 -23.95
N GLY A 243 8.95 7.69 -24.67
CA GLY A 243 10.34 8.01 -24.33
C GLY A 243 10.44 9.20 -23.37
N ILE A 244 11.67 9.56 -23.00
CA ILE A 244 12.00 10.72 -22.17
C ILE A 244 12.69 11.75 -23.09
N VAL A 245 11.88 12.60 -23.75
CA VAL A 245 12.34 13.48 -24.84
C VAL A 245 11.91 14.94 -24.70
N LYS A 246 10.95 15.23 -23.79
CA LYS A 246 10.29 16.54 -23.74
C LYS A 246 10.61 17.29 -22.45
N ALA A 247 11.42 18.34 -22.54
CA ALA A 247 11.71 19.20 -21.38
C ALA A 247 10.43 19.89 -20.82
N PRO A 248 10.41 20.26 -19.54
CA PRO A 248 11.42 19.94 -18.53
C PRO A 248 11.45 18.46 -18.14
N TYR A 249 12.62 18.06 -17.65
CA TYR A 249 12.89 16.73 -17.12
C TYR A 249 12.75 16.74 -15.61
N TYR A 250 12.41 15.59 -15.00
CA TYR A 250 12.14 15.48 -13.58
C TYR A 250 12.82 14.26 -12.96
N ALA A 251 13.20 14.40 -11.69
CA ALA A 251 13.71 13.30 -10.87
C ALA A 251 12.98 13.23 -9.53
N ILE A 252 12.71 12.01 -9.05
CA ILE A 252 12.15 11.76 -7.72
C ILE A 252 13.08 10.79 -7.00
N HIS A 253 13.58 11.18 -5.83
CA HIS A 253 14.35 10.30 -4.97
C HIS A 253 13.42 9.27 -4.32
N ILE A 254 13.79 7.99 -4.38
CA ILE A 254 12.96 6.90 -3.85
C ILE A 254 13.80 5.86 -3.10
N LYS A 255 13.18 5.29 -2.08
CA LYS A 255 13.71 4.15 -1.31
C LYS A 255 12.61 3.13 -1.08
N PRO A 256 12.95 1.85 -0.86
CA PRO A 256 11.99 0.85 -0.42
C PRO A 256 11.35 1.21 0.92
N ALA A 257 10.04 0.92 1.07
CA ALA A 257 9.31 1.11 2.31
C ALA A 257 8.28 0.00 2.53
N ILE A 258 8.00 -0.35 3.77
CA ILE A 258 6.91 -1.26 4.12
C ILE A 258 5.60 -0.63 3.61
N HIS A 259 4.79 -1.44 2.93
CA HIS A 259 3.59 -0.91 2.26
C HIS A 259 2.30 -1.66 2.61
N TYR A 260 2.35 -2.99 2.75
CA TYR A 260 1.16 -3.80 2.96
C TYR A 260 1.50 -5.07 3.75
N THR A 261 0.73 -5.37 4.78
CA THR A 261 0.85 -6.64 5.50
C THR A 261 -0.12 -7.66 4.90
N MET A 262 0.41 -8.73 4.27
CA MET A 262 -0.42 -9.76 3.63
C MET A 262 -0.86 -10.83 4.62
N GLY A 263 -0.23 -10.88 5.80
CA GLY A 263 -0.65 -11.68 6.92
C GLY A 263 -1.73 -11.01 7.75
N GLY A 264 -2.53 -11.81 8.43
CA GLY A 264 -3.61 -11.33 9.27
C GLY A 264 -4.55 -12.44 9.73
N VAL A 265 -5.75 -12.04 10.12
CA VAL A 265 -6.81 -12.94 10.60
C VAL A 265 -7.21 -13.92 9.51
N LYS A 266 -7.20 -15.21 9.83
CA LYS A 266 -7.62 -16.29 8.92
C LYS A 266 -9.13 -16.25 8.72
N ILE A 267 -9.56 -16.17 7.47
CA ILE A 267 -10.98 -16.16 7.08
C ILE A 267 -11.28 -17.23 6.05
N ASN A 268 -12.57 -17.57 5.89
CA ASN A 268 -13.06 -18.36 4.77
C ASN A 268 -13.62 -17.44 3.65
N HIS A 269 -14.13 -18.06 2.56
CA HIS A 269 -14.73 -17.33 1.44
C HIS A 269 -16.03 -16.57 1.79
N LEU A 270 -16.60 -16.82 2.95
CA LEU A 270 -17.76 -16.09 3.49
C LEU A 270 -17.35 -14.93 4.41
N ALA A 271 -16.04 -14.70 4.59
CA ALA A 271 -15.45 -13.75 5.53
C ALA A 271 -15.63 -14.09 7.01
N ASP A 272 -16.05 -15.33 7.36
CA ASP A 272 -16.07 -15.77 8.74
C ASP A 272 -14.65 -15.92 9.26
N VAL A 273 -14.38 -15.47 10.49
CA VAL A 273 -13.12 -15.70 11.19
C VAL A 273 -13.02 -17.15 11.63
N LEU A 274 -11.85 -17.77 11.33
CA LEU A 274 -11.57 -19.16 11.63
C LEU A 274 -10.62 -19.28 12.83
N ARG A 275 -10.77 -20.39 13.55
CA ARG A 275 -9.81 -20.88 14.55
C ARG A 275 -8.69 -21.66 13.87
N GLU A 276 -7.69 -22.09 14.64
CA GLU A 276 -6.58 -22.93 14.14
C GLU A 276 -7.07 -24.27 13.58
N ASP A 277 -8.08 -24.88 14.19
CA ASP A 277 -8.70 -26.12 13.75
C ASP A 277 -9.63 -25.95 12.52
N GLY A 278 -9.77 -24.72 12.01
CA GLY A 278 -10.63 -24.38 10.89
C GLY A 278 -12.09 -24.15 11.26
N ALA A 279 -12.48 -24.29 12.54
CA ALA A 279 -13.83 -24.00 12.97
C ALA A 279 -14.13 -22.50 12.93
N VAL A 280 -15.38 -22.17 12.54
CA VAL A 280 -15.88 -20.77 12.50
C VAL A 280 -16.13 -20.22 13.90
N ILE A 281 -15.71 -19.00 14.17
CA ILE A 281 -16.15 -18.22 15.32
C ILE A 281 -17.48 -17.52 14.94
N LYS A 282 -18.59 -18.06 15.42
CA LYS A 282 -19.91 -17.56 15.04
C LYS A 282 -20.10 -16.07 15.38
N GLY A 283 -20.60 -15.31 14.41
CA GLY A 283 -20.87 -13.88 14.58
C GLY A 283 -19.61 -13.00 14.48
N LEU A 284 -18.45 -13.56 14.14
CA LEU A 284 -17.20 -12.79 13.89
C LEU A 284 -16.80 -12.88 12.43
N TYR A 285 -16.65 -11.73 11.83
CA TYR A 285 -16.22 -11.54 10.44
C TYR A 285 -14.98 -10.65 10.38
N ALA A 286 -14.19 -10.76 9.31
CA ALA A 286 -13.10 -9.84 9.04
C ALA A 286 -12.98 -9.56 7.53
N ALA A 287 -12.53 -8.34 7.17
CA ALA A 287 -12.36 -7.94 5.78
C ALA A 287 -11.29 -6.84 5.65
N GLY A 288 -10.61 -6.80 4.50
CA GLY A 288 -9.53 -5.87 4.19
C GLY A 288 -8.19 -6.31 4.79
N GLU A 289 -7.22 -5.42 4.89
CA GLU A 289 -5.82 -5.72 5.25
C GLU A 289 -5.64 -6.38 6.64
N VAL A 290 -6.67 -6.37 7.49
CA VAL A 290 -6.67 -7.13 8.75
C VAL A 290 -6.69 -8.64 8.51
N THR A 291 -7.04 -9.10 7.30
CA THR A 291 -7.16 -10.52 6.95
C THR A 291 -5.91 -11.02 6.25
N GLY A 292 -5.54 -12.28 6.49
CA GLY A 292 -4.42 -12.95 5.84
C GLY A 292 -4.85 -14.06 4.87
N GLY A 293 -3.87 -14.55 4.07
CA GLY A 293 -4.06 -15.69 3.19
C GLY A 293 -4.66 -15.38 1.82
N LEU A 294 -4.90 -14.10 1.47
CA LEU A 294 -5.54 -13.71 0.20
C LEU A 294 -4.57 -13.48 -0.95
N HIS A 295 -3.38 -12.96 -0.67
CA HIS A 295 -2.48 -12.43 -1.69
C HIS A 295 -1.23 -13.26 -1.94
N GLY A 296 -1.01 -14.34 -1.18
CA GLY A 296 0.23 -15.12 -1.27
C GLY A 296 1.46 -14.29 -0.86
N ASP A 297 2.55 -14.42 -1.61
CA ASP A 297 3.83 -13.79 -1.26
C ASP A 297 4.00 -12.37 -1.83
N ASN A 298 3.19 -11.98 -2.81
CA ASN A 298 3.31 -10.67 -3.45
C ASN A 298 1.97 -10.19 -4.03
N ARG A 299 1.43 -9.12 -3.48
CA ARG A 299 0.14 -8.55 -3.90
C ARG A 299 0.30 -7.66 -5.13
N ILE A 300 -0.55 -7.86 -6.14
CA ILE A 300 -0.63 -6.98 -7.31
C ILE A 300 -1.23 -5.62 -6.93
N GLY A 301 -0.69 -4.54 -7.49
CA GLY A 301 -1.17 -3.17 -7.28
C GLY A 301 -2.68 -3.04 -7.51
N GLY A 302 -3.37 -2.31 -6.62
CA GLY A 302 -4.83 -2.13 -6.68
C GLY A 302 -5.67 -3.24 -6.02
N ASN A 303 -5.15 -4.46 -5.85
CA ASN A 303 -5.92 -5.59 -5.28
C ASN A 303 -6.33 -5.38 -3.82
N SER A 304 -5.64 -4.51 -3.07
CA SER A 304 -6.10 -4.11 -1.72
C SER A 304 -7.49 -3.44 -1.74
N ILE A 305 -7.78 -2.66 -2.77
CA ILE A 305 -9.12 -2.05 -2.92
C ILE A 305 -10.13 -3.11 -3.35
N ALA A 306 -9.78 -4.01 -4.28
CA ALA A 306 -10.66 -5.07 -4.74
C ALA A 306 -11.09 -6.00 -3.58
N GLU A 307 -10.14 -6.41 -2.73
CA GLU A 307 -10.45 -7.26 -1.56
C GLU A 307 -11.37 -6.57 -0.56
N THR A 308 -11.13 -5.28 -0.24
CA THR A 308 -12.01 -4.54 0.69
C THR A 308 -13.44 -4.48 0.19
N VAL A 309 -13.65 -4.31 -1.10
CA VAL A 309 -14.98 -4.32 -1.73
C VAL A 309 -15.61 -5.71 -1.70
N VAL A 310 -14.87 -6.74 -2.10
CA VAL A 310 -15.36 -8.12 -2.18
C VAL A 310 -15.71 -8.66 -0.80
N PHE A 311 -14.73 -8.68 0.11
CA PHE A 311 -14.92 -9.27 1.43
C PHE A 311 -15.73 -8.39 2.36
N GLY A 312 -15.68 -7.06 2.26
CA GLY A 312 -16.56 -6.17 3.00
C GLY A 312 -18.04 -6.38 2.65
N ARG A 313 -18.36 -6.55 1.35
CA ARG A 313 -19.72 -6.90 0.91
C ARG A 313 -20.13 -8.29 1.36
N GLN A 314 -19.21 -9.24 1.28
CA GLN A 314 -19.48 -10.63 1.70
C GLN A 314 -19.76 -10.70 3.21
N ALA A 315 -18.91 -10.10 4.03
CA ALA A 315 -19.12 -10.02 5.49
C ALA A 315 -20.44 -9.36 5.84
N GLY A 316 -20.77 -8.23 5.21
CA GLY A 316 -22.04 -7.55 5.43
C GLY A 316 -23.26 -8.39 5.09
N LYS A 317 -23.22 -9.17 3.99
CA LYS A 317 -24.28 -10.10 3.62
C LYS A 317 -24.45 -11.24 4.63
N GLN A 318 -23.34 -11.82 5.13
CA GLN A 318 -23.40 -12.90 6.11
C GLN A 318 -23.87 -12.39 7.47
N ALA A 319 -23.38 -11.22 7.91
CA ALA A 319 -23.84 -10.58 9.13
C ALA A 319 -25.36 -10.31 9.09
N ALA A 320 -25.87 -9.79 7.97
CA ALA A 320 -27.31 -9.55 7.79
C ALA A 320 -28.14 -10.83 7.90
N LYS A 321 -27.71 -11.94 7.29
CA LYS A 321 -28.39 -13.25 7.41
C LYS A 321 -28.44 -13.78 8.85
N LEU A 322 -27.44 -13.44 9.66
CA LEU A 322 -27.37 -13.87 11.05
C LEU A 322 -28.33 -13.06 11.96
N VAL A 323 -28.72 -11.87 11.51
CA VAL A 323 -29.54 -10.92 12.28
C VAL A 323 -31.02 -11.05 11.93
N LEU A 324 -31.33 -11.41 10.68
CA LEU A 324 -32.69 -11.67 10.18
C LEU A 324 -33.18 -13.05 10.55
#